data_ed021abdb38e4cc5a9b76f64c5a1b85b
#
_entry.id   ed021abdb38e4cc5a9b76f64c5a1b85b
#
_cell.length_a   1.000
_cell.length_b   1.000
_cell.length_c   1.000
_cell.angle_alpha   90.00
_cell.angle_beta   90.00
_cell.angle_gamma   90.00
#
_symmetry.space_group_name_H-M   'P 1'
#
loop_
_entity.id
_entity.type
_entity.pdbx_description
1 polymer ?
#
loop_
_entity_poly.entity_id
_entity_poly.type
_entity_poly.pdbx_seq_one_letter_code
_entity_poly.pdbx_strand_id
1 'polypeptide(L)'
;MATKEQIQQLREKTGAGVIDCKNALDEAKGDFDKAAQIIQEKGLSKIEKRAGREAKAGIIHSYVHGGRIGVLVDVRAETDFVVRSEPFQELTHELAMQIAAMAPKDVEELLKQPYVKDEKRVIQDLVNDVSAKTGEKIQVNTFYRIEL
;
A
#
# COMPACT_ATOMS: atom_id res chain seq x y z
N MET A 1 16.70 -2.02 26.07
CA MET A 1 16.36 -0.70 25.52
C MET A 1 16.82 -0.64 24.06
N ALA A 2 15.93 -0.24 23.15
CA ALA A 2 16.26 -0.12 21.73
C ALA A 2 17.30 0.97 21.48
N THR A 3 18.34 0.69 20.70
CA THR A 3 19.33 1.69 20.32
C THR A 3 18.81 2.55 19.17
N LYS A 4 19.42 3.74 19.00
CA LYS A 4 19.06 4.65 17.89
C LYS A 4 19.25 3.98 16.53
N GLU A 5 20.34 3.22 16.37
CA GLU A 5 20.66 2.48 15.15
C GLU A 5 19.62 1.40 14.84
N GLN A 6 19.21 0.64 15.85
CA GLN A 6 18.16 -0.38 15.71
C GLN A 6 16.83 0.23 15.30
N ILE A 7 16.44 1.36 15.90
CA ILE A 7 15.22 2.08 15.56
C ILE A 7 15.27 2.56 14.12
N GLN A 8 16.41 3.13 13.70
CA GLN A 8 16.58 3.61 12.34
C GLN A 8 16.49 2.49 11.31
N GLN A 9 17.20 1.36 11.54
CA GLN A 9 17.14 0.20 10.65
C GLN A 9 15.73 -0.38 10.54
N LEU A 10 15.02 -0.49 11.65
CA LEU A 10 13.66 -1.01 11.65
C LEU A 10 12.70 -0.06 10.89
N ARG A 11 12.91 1.24 11.03
CA ARG A 11 12.16 2.26 10.32
C ARG A 11 12.41 2.21 8.81
N GLU A 12 13.65 2.04 8.39
CA GLU A 12 14.01 1.89 6.98
C GLU A 12 13.36 0.64 6.37
N LYS A 13 13.32 -0.47 7.13
CA LYS A 13 12.69 -1.72 6.68
C LYS A 13 11.16 -1.66 6.64
N THR A 14 10.52 -0.99 7.59
CA THR A 14 9.06 -1.06 7.78
C THR A 14 8.30 0.19 7.35
N GLY A 15 8.99 1.34 7.26
CA GLY A 15 8.35 2.63 7.03
C GLY A 15 7.57 3.18 8.24
N ALA A 16 7.59 2.49 9.38
CA ALA A 16 6.86 2.91 10.58
C ALA A 16 7.50 4.12 11.27
N GLY A 17 6.72 4.80 12.12
CA GLY A 17 7.20 5.94 12.90
C GLY A 17 8.27 5.56 13.94
N VAL A 18 9.07 6.53 14.36
CA VAL A 18 10.16 6.33 15.34
C VAL A 18 9.63 5.72 16.64
N ILE A 19 8.49 6.21 17.13
CA ILE A 19 7.89 5.73 18.38
C ILE A 19 7.38 4.30 18.24
N ASP A 20 6.74 3.97 17.11
CA ASP A 20 6.25 2.62 16.83
C ASP A 20 7.42 1.62 16.74
N CYS A 21 8.51 2.00 16.06
CA CYS A 21 9.71 1.16 15.98
C CYS A 21 10.36 0.95 17.34
N LYS A 22 10.49 2.00 18.15
CA LYS A 22 11.03 1.90 19.51
C LYS A 22 10.20 0.95 20.37
N ASN A 23 8.88 1.17 20.40
CA ASN A 23 7.97 0.34 21.20
C ASN A 23 7.98 -1.12 20.75
N ALA A 24 8.03 -1.38 19.45
CA ALA A 24 8.10 -2.73 18.91
C ALA A 24 9.41 -3.43 19.29
N LEU A 25 10.55 -2.73 19.24
CA LEU A 25 11.84 -3.27 19.65
C LEU A 25 11.90 -3.56 21.16
N ASP A 26 11.34 -2.66 21.98
CA ASP A 26 11.28 -2.87 23.43
C ASP A 26 10.37 -4.08 23.75
N GLU A 27 9.21 -4.20 23.12
CA GLU A 27 8.28 -5.33 23.26
C GLU A 27 8.91 -6.66 22.79
N ALA A 28 9.66 -6.61 21.68
CA ALA A 28 10.40 -7.76 21.12
C ALA A 28 11.72 -8.05 21.86
N LYS A 29 12.05 -7.29 22.90
CA LYS A 29 13.33 -7.42 23.67
C LYS A 29 14.56 -7.36 22.78
N GLY A 30 14.54 -6.51 21.76
CA GLY A 30 15.64 -6.31 20.82
C GLY A 30 15.66 -7.28 19.63
N ASP A 31 14.74 -8.22 19.54
CA ASP A 31 14.60 -9.11 18.39
C ASP A 31 14.00 -8.33 17.20
N PHE A 32 14.82 -8.16 16.16
CA PHE A 32 14.49 -7.31 15.01
C PHE A 32 13.35 -7.88 14.15
N ASP A 33 13.35 -9.19 13.91
CA ASP A 33 12.33 -9.83 13.08
C ASP A 33 10.98 -9.86 13.79
N LYS A 34 11.00 -10.12 15.09
CA LYS A 34 9.82 -10.06 15.93
C LYS A 34 9.26 -8.63 16.03
N ALA A 35 10.13 -7.63 16.14
CA ALA A 35 9.72 -6.24 16.14
C ALA A 35 9.08 -5.84 14.80
N ALA A 36 9.63 -6.29 13.68
CA ALA A 36 9.04 -6.06 12.36
C ALA A 36 7.64 -6.70 12.24
N GLN A 37 7.47 -7.91 12.75
CA GLN A 37 6.19 -8.60 12.80
C GLN A 37 5.15 -7.85 13.66
N ILE A 38 5.55 -7.35 14.84
CA ILE A 38 4.70 -6.54 15.71
C ILE A 38 4.22 -5.27 14.99
N ILE A 39 5.12 -4.60 14.26
CA ILE A 39 4.76 -3.42 13.47
C ILE A 39 3.74 -3.76 12.39
N GLN A 40 3.95 -4.86 11.68
CA GLN A 40 3.03 -5.32 10.64
C GLN A 40 1.64 -5.61 11.21
N GLU A 41 1.54 -6.34 12.31
CA GLU A 41 0.28 -6.67 12.97
C GLU A 41 -0.46 -5.41 13.47
N LYS A 42 0.27 -4.48 14.10
CA LYS A 42 -0.31 -3.20 14.54
C LYS A 42 -0.73 -2.32 13.37
N GLY A 43 0.02 -2.36 12.26
CA GLY A 43 -0.33 -1.66 11.03
C GLY A 43 -1.63 -2.18 10.43
N LEU A 44 -1.80 -3.49 10.33
CA LEU A 44 -3.05 -4.11 9.86
C LEU A 44 -4.24 -3.76 10.75
N SER A 45 -4.06 -3.77 12.08
CA SER A 45 -5.11 -3.35 13.03
C SER A 45 -5.53 -1.89 12.83
N LYS A 46 -4.57 -0.99 12.59
CA LYS A 46 -4.86 0.42 12.28
C LYS A 46 -5.63 0.56 10.96
N ILE A 47 -5.28 -0.22 9.95
CA ILE A 47 -5.96 -0.25 8.64
C ILE A 47 -7.40 -0.71 8.80
N GLU A 48 -7.65 -1.78 9.54
CA GLU A 48 -9.00 -2.28 9.83
C GLU A 48 -9.86 -1.21 10.52
N LYS A 49 -9.30 -0.44 11.46
CA LYS A 49 -10.00 0.66 12.12
C LYS A 49 -10.38 1.80 11.17
N ARG A 50 -9.66 1.96 10.06
CA ARG A 50 -9.94 2.98 9.04
C ARG A 50 -10.99 2.54 8.03
N ALA A 51 -11.35 1.26 7.99
CA ALA A 51 -12.25 0.70 6.97
C ALA A 51 -13.61 1.43 6.87
N GLY A 52 -14.12 1.96 7.99
CA GLY A 52 -15.38 2.72 8.04
C GLY A 52 -15.27 4.19 7.64
N ARG A 53 -14.07 4.71 7.36
CA ARG A 53 -13.89 6.11 6.94
C ARG A 53 -14.27 6.29 5.48
N GLU A 54 -14.67 7.52 5.12
CA GLU A 54 -14.94 7.86 3.73
C GLU A 54 -13.65 8.28 3.00
N ALA A 55 -13.39 7.65 1.86
CA ALA A 55 -12.32 8.02 0.94
C ALA A 55 -12.94 8.82 -0.23
N LYS A 56 -13.11 10.14 -0.05
CA LYS A 56 -13.79 11.04 -0.99
C LYS A 56 -12.88 11.63 -2.05
N ALA A 57 -11.61 11.87 -1.72
CA ALA A 57 -10.62 12.35 -2.66
C ALA A 57 -10.10 11.20 -3.52
N GLY A 58 -9.59 11.50 -4.70
CA GLY A 58 -9.07 10.46 -5.54
C GLY A 58 -8.54 10.94 -6.87
N ILE A 59 -8.05 10.00 -7.65
CA ILE A 59 -7.58 10.24 -9.01
C ILE A 59 -7.97 9.06 -9.90
N ILE A 60 -8.23 9.36 -11.17
CA ILE A 60 -8.31 8.37 -12.23
C ILE A 60 -6.97 8.38 -12.95
N HIS A 61 -6.23 7.28 -12.84
CA HIS A 61 -4.94 7.11 -13.50
C HIS A 61 -5.10 6.28 -14.76
N SER A 62 -4.45 6.72 -15.85
CA SER A 62 -4.48 6.03 -17.14
C SER A 62 -3.12 5.41 -17.46
N TYR A 63 -3.16 4.23 -18.07
CA TYR A 63 -1.96 3.56 -18.58
C TYR A 63 -2.30 2.87 -19.90
N VAL A 64 -1.45 3.10 -20.90
CA VAL A 64 -1.57 2.41 -22.20
C VAL A 64 -0.27 1.68 -22.48
N HIS A 65 -0.37 0.38 -22.72
CA HIS A 65 0.77 -0.48 -23.00
C HIS A 65 0.84 -0.80 -24.48
N GLY A 66 1.90 -0.34 -25.15
CA GLY A 66 2.18 -0.64 -26.54
C GLY A 66 1.07 -0.26 -27.53
N GLY A 67 0.18 0.65 -27.17
CA GLY A 67 -0.97 1.03 -27.98
C GLY A 67 -2.05 -0.05 -28.09
N ARG A 68 -1.96 -1.13 -27.29
CA ARG A 68 -2.82 -2.31 -27.44
C ARG A 68 -3.64 -2.62 -26.19
N ILE A 69 -3.17 -2.24 -25.03
CA ILE A 69 -3.86 -2.44 -23.74
C ILE A 69 -4.03 -1.08 -23.09
N GLY A 70 -5.27 -0.71 -22.77
CA GLY A 70 -5.58 0.52 -22.06
C GLY A 70 -6.22 0.24 -20.72
N VAL A 71 -5.81 1.00 -19.69
CA VAL A 71 -6.33 0.89 -18.32
C VAL A 71 -6.69 2.27 -17.79
N LEU A 72 -7.85 2.35 -17.15
CA LEU A 72 -8.25 3.45 -16.27
C LEU A 72 -8.49 2.85 -14.90
N VAL A 73 -7.88 3.41 -13.85
CA VAL A 73 -8.09 2.95 -12.47
C VAL A 73 -8.47 4.13 -11.58
N ASP A 74 -9.54 3.96 -10.82
CA ASP A 74 -10.06 4.93 -9.84
C ASP A 74 -9.56 4.55 -8.45
N VAL A 75 -8.64 5.35 -7.90
CA VAL A 75 -8.04 5.13 -6.58
C VAL A 75 -8.38 6.31 -5.68
N ARG A 76 -8.83 6.01 -4.47
CA ARG A 76 -9.34 6.99 -3.50
C ARG A 76 -8.49 7.07 -2.24
N ALA A 77 -8.47 8.25 -1.65
CA ALA A 77 -7.92 8.55 -0.33
C ALA A 77 -8.87 9.49 0.43
N GLU A 78 -8.56 9.79 1.67
CA GLU A 78 -9.43 10.68 2.48
C GLU A 78 -9.28 12.15 2.08
N THR A 79 -8.05 12.58 1.69
CA THR A 79 -7.72 13.99 1.36
C THR A 79 -7.01 14.14 0.03
N ASP A 80 -7.16 15.30 -0.60
CA ASP A 80 -6.40 15.68 -1.79
C ASP A 80 -4.89 15.78 -1.52
N PHE A 81 -4.51 16.10 -0.29
CA PHE A 81 -3.11 16.14 0.12
C PHE A 81 -2.41 14.79 -0.09
N VAL A 82 -3.05 13.68 0.34
CA VAL A 82 -2.53 12.32 0.14
C VAL A 82 -2.59 11.91 -1.31
N VAL A 83 -3.64 12.27 -2.04
CA VAL A 83 -3.75 11.99 -3.49
C VAL A 83 -2.57 12.57 -4.27
N ARG A 84 -2.06 13.74 -3.90
CA ARG A 84 -0.90 14.38 -4.55
C ARG A 84 0.46 13.86 -4.05
N SER A 85 0.47 13.05 -3.00
CA SER A 85 1.71 12.50 -2.45
C SER A 85 2.37 11.51 -3.40
N GLU A 86 3.70 11.43 -3.35
CA GLU A 86 4.48 10.50 -4.16
C GLU A 86 4.08 9.02 -3.93
N PRO A 87 3.94 8.53 -2.68
CA PRO A 87 3.52 7.16 -2.45
C PRO A 87 2.17 6.80 -3.08
N PHE A 88 1.21 7.71 -3.05
CA PHE A 88 -0.09 7.50 -3.66
C PHE A 88 0.00 7.48 -5.19
N GLN A 89 0.74 8.38 -5.79
CA GLN A 89 0.94 8.45 -7.24
C GLN A 89 1.66 7.20 -7.77
N GLU A 90 2.67 6.72 -7.07
CA GLU A 90 3.36 5.47 -7.40
C GLU A 90 2.41 4.28 -7.32
N LEU A 91 1.58 4.20 -6.28
CA LEU A 91 0.58 3.14 -6.13
C LEU A 91 -0.39 3.10 -7.31
N THR A 92 -0.93 4.26 -7.73
CA THR A 92 -1.86 4.31 -8.86
C THR A 92 -1.24 3.77 -10.14
N HIS A 93 0.01 4.10 -10.37
CA HIS A 93 0.77 3.61 -11.54
C HIS A 93 1.01 2.10 -11.47
N GLU A 94 1.45 1.58 -10.33
CA GLU A 94 1.67 0.14 -10.13
C GLU A 94 0.37 -0.66 -10.27
N LEU A 95 -0.74 -0.15 -9.77
CA LEU A 95 -2.06 -0.77 -9.94
C LEU A 95 -2.45 -0.83 -11.42
N ALA A 96 -2.28 0.25 -12.16
CA ALA A 96 -2.61 0.29 -13.58
C ALA A 96 -1.74 -0.69 -14.38
N MET A 97 -0.46 -0.78 -14.08
CA MET A 97 0.45 -1.75 -14.72
C MET A 97 0.08 -3.19 -14.39
N GLN A 98 -0.28 -3.48 -13.14
CA GLN A 98 -0.74 -4.80 -12.72
C GLN A 98 -2.01 -5.22 -13.47
N ILE A 99 -2.97 -4.32 -13.60
CA ILE A 99 -4.22 -4.56 -14.33
C ILE A 99 -3.92 -4.84 -15.80
N ALA A 100 -3.04 -4.07 -16.43
CA ALA A 100 -2.64 -4.28 -17.81
C ALA A 100 -2.00 -5.66 -18.01
N ALA A 101 -1.09 -6.06 -17.12
CA ALA A 101 -0.32 -7.30 -17.22
C ALA A 101 -1.15 -8.56 -16.91
N MET A 102 -2.01 -8.51 -15.89
CA MET A 102 -2.64 -9.70 -15.32
C MET A 102 -4.15 -9.80 -15.58
N ALA A 103 -4.76 -8.79 -16.17
CA ALA A 103 -6.18 -8.77 -16.53
C ALA A 103 -7.13 -9.31 -15.42
N PRO A 104 -7.10 -8.78 -14.19
CA PRO A 104 -8.05 -9.19 -13.15
C PRO A 104 -9.48 -8.85 -13.58
N LYS A 105 -10.44 -9.68 -13.20
CA LYS A 105 -11.84 -9.47 -13.58
C LYS A 105 -12.53 -8.36 -12.79
N ASP A 106 -12.07 -8.11 -11.55
CA ASP A 106 -12.61 -7.12 -10.63
C ASP A 106 -11.57 -6.67 -9.60
N VAL A 107 -11.94 -5.70 -8.77
CA VAL A 107 -11.05 -5.17 -7.72
C VAL A 107 -10.69 -6.25 -6.69
N GLU A 108 -11.63 -7.11 -6.32
CA GLU A 108 -11.38 -8.19 -5.36
C GLU A 108 -10.28 -9.14 -5.85
N GLU A 109 -10.36 -9.55 -7.10
CA GLU A 109 -9.33 -10.40 -7.72
C GLU A 109 -7.99 -9.65 -7.83
N LEU A 110 -8.00 -8.38 -8.25
CA LEU A 110 -6.80 -7.54 -8.32
C LEU A 110 -6.05 -7.54 -6.99
N LEU A 111 -6.74 -7.28 -5.89
CA LEU A 111 -6.12 -7.16 -4.57
C LEU A 111 -5.48 -8.46 -4.08
N LYS A 112 -5.98 -9.60 -4.53
CA LYS A 112 -5.46 -10.94 -4.18
C LYS A 112 -4.33 -11.41 -5.10
N GLN A 113 -4.13 -10.77 -6.25
CA GLN A 113 -3.10 -11.19 -7.20
C GLN A 113 -1.70 -11.02 -6.65
N PRO A 114 -0.78 -11.97 -6.92
CA PRO A 114 0.64 -11.75 -6.71
C PRO A 114 1.12 -10.54 -7.53
N TYR A 115 1.92 -9.69 -6.90
CA TYR A 115 2.50 -8.53 -7.57
C TYR A 115 3.50 -8.95 -8.65
N VAL A 116 3.32 -8.49 -9.90
CA VAL A 116 4.17 -8.90 -11.02
C VAL A 116 5.65 -8.57 -10.84
N LYS A 117 5.98 -7.53 -10.09
CA LYS A 117 7.37 -7.15 -9.80
C LYS A 117 7.98 -7.87 -8.59
N ASP A 118 7.16 -8.46 -7.73
CA ASP A 118 7.59 -9.19 -6.54
C ASP A 118 6.48 -10.17 -6.11
N GLU A 119 6.55 -11.38 -6.60
CA GLU A 119 5.53 -12.43 -6.39
C GLU A 119 5.36 -12.87 -4.93
N LYS A 120 6.28 -12.49 -4.04
CA LYS A 120 6.15 -12.74 -2.60
C LYS A 120 5.12 -11.83 -1.92
N ARG A 121 4.69 -10.78 -2.63
CA ARG A 121 3.71 -9.81 -2.15
C ARG A 121 2.45 -9.90 -3.00
N VAL A 122 1.32 -9.57 -2.41
CA VAL A 122 0.05 -9.39 -3.14
C VAL A 122 -0.25 -7.89 -3.28
N ILE A 123 -1.14 -7.56 -4.22
CA ILE A 123 -1.48 -6.15 -4.47
C ILE A 123 -2.08 -5.46 -3.24
N GLN A 124 -2.86 -6.18 -2.42
CA GLN A 124 -3.37 -5.63 -1.16
C GLN A 124 -2.25 -5.10 -0.26
N ASP A 125 -1.08 -5.74 -0.26
CA ASP A 125 0.07 -5.29 0.54
C ASP A 125 0.57 -3.91 0.10
N LEU A 126 0.56 -3.62 -1.21
CA LEU A 126 0.94 -2.30 -1.74
C LEU A 126 -0.03 -1.21 -1.27
N VAL A 127 -1.33 -1.51 -1.30
CA VAL A 127 -2.37 -0.59 -0.81
C VAL A 127 -2.20 -0.34 0.70
N ASN A 128 -1.97 -1.40 1.46
CA ASN A 128 -1.74 -1.33 2.91
C ASN A 128 -0.50 -0.50 3.26
N ASP A 129 0.59 -0.63 2.50
CA ASP A 129 1.81 0.15 2.71
C ASP A 129 1.55 1.66 2.57
N VAL A 130 0.80 2.07 1.57
CA VAL A 130 0.45 3.48 1.36
C VAL A 130 -0.47 3.98 2.47
N SER A 131 -1.46 3.19 2.89
CA SER A 131 -2.31 3.50 4.04
C SER A 131 -1.47 3.67 5.32
N ALA A 132 -0.50 2.80 5.56
CA ALA A 132 0.38 2.89 6.72
C ALA A 132 1.26 4.16 6.70
N LYS A 133 1.82 4.51 5.53
CA LYS A 133 2.67 5.70 5.37
C LYS A 133 1.90 7.02 5.51
N THR A 134 0.68 7.06 5.02
CA THR A 134 -0.12 8.29 4.94
C THR A 134 -1.06 8.48 6.13
N GLY A 135 -1.38 7.42 6.84
CA GLY A 135 -2.36 7.44 7.93
C GLY A 135 -3.81 7.54 7.47
N GLU A 136 -4.07 7.40 6.17
CA GLU A 136 -5.40 7.52 5.58
C GLU A 136 -5.88 6.19 5.00
N LYS A 137 -7.21 6.04 4.92
CA LYS A 137 -7.83 4.97 4.16
C LYS A 137 -7.51 5.14 2.68
N ILE A 138 -7.01 4.09 2.04
CA ILE A 138 -6.76 4.01 0.61
C ILE A 138 -7.70 2.94 0.02
N GLN A 139 -8.38 3.26 -1.05
CA GLN A 139 -9.37 2.37 -1.66
C GLN A 139 -9.21 2.35 -3.17
N VAL A 140 -9.10 1.15 -3.74
CA VAL A 140 -9.27 0.94 -5.17
C VAL A 140 -10.77 0.83 -5.42
N ASN A 141 -11.36 1.82 -6.07
CA ASN A 141 -12.81 1.88 -6.25
C ASN A 141 -13.27 1.02 -7.44
N THR A 142 -12.69 1.27 -8.61
CA THR A 142 -13.00 0.51 -9.83
C THR A 142 -11.90 0.67 -10.86
N PHE A 143 -11.93 -0.15 -11.89
CA PHE A 143 -11.06 0.01 -13.06
C PHE A 143 -11.75 -0.47 -14.33
N TYR A 144 -11.21 -0.05 -15.45
CA TYR A 144 -11.60 -0.51 -16.79
C TYR A 144 -10.33 -0.92 -17.54
N ARG A 145 -10.41 -2.04 -18.23
CA ARG A 145 -9.33 -2.54 -19.07
C ARG A 145 -9.88 -2.89 -20.45
N ILE A 146 -9.19 -2.41 -21.47
CA ILE A 146 -9.51 -2.71 -22.87
C ILE A 146 -8.26 -3.24 -23.56
N GLU A 147 -8.43 -4.23 -24.42
CA GLU A 147 -7.35 -4.86 -25.18
C GLU A 147 -7.82 -5.13 -26.61
N LEU A 148 -6.92 -4.84 -27.55
CA LEU A 148 -7.12 -5.16 -28.97
C LEU A 148 -6.87 -6.63 -29.27
#